data_c7169a0a9c4cc648983e97879096fc8a
#
_entry.id   c7169a0a9c4cc648983e97879096fc8a
#
_cell.length_a   1.000
_cell.length_b   1.000
_cell.length_c   1.000
_cell.angle_alpha   90.00
_cell.angle_beta   90.00
_cell.angle_gamma   90.00
#
_symmetry.space_group_name_H-M   'P 1'
#
loop_
_entity.id
_entity.type
_entity.pdbx_description
1 polymer ?
#
loop_
_entity_poly.entity_id
_entity_poly.type
_entity_poly.pdbx_seq_one_letter_code
_entity_poly.pdbx_strand_id
1 'polypeptide(L)'
;MVNAQKGAFADLTTLMPKYAKKTYKNLDPAYIKGNTIDGKLYAFPVDANVYAQQMLSFNKELVDKYGLDISNINSYAEAENVLKQFHEKEPNTAAFAIGQVFSMSGDYDYPLTKNQPFAVKIDEGKPTIINQYEDESFKDNLRLMHKWYQEGLIPTDAATNTEGYPLEGNTWFMREETQGPMDYGDTILTNAAGKDIVSRPLTKPLKTTSQAQMANFVVSNVSKNKEKAVEVLSLLNSDPELLNGLVYGVEGKAWEKTGDKKIKLLDGYQPKMHMGAWNTGNNKILYTQESITDDMITKRDQSIKDAKESPILGFTVNTKSIKTELSNISNVMNRYKASINTGTVDPDEALPKLLADLKGAGWDKVQKEVQKQLDDFVAKDK
;
A
#
# COMPACT_ATOMS: atom_id res chain seq x y z
N MET A 1 -11.35 10.59 1.46
CA MET A 1 -12.68 10.84 2.12
C MET A 1 -13.05 12.30 2.44
N VAL A 2 -12.18 13.30 2.23
CA VAL A 2 -12.48 14.74 2.44
C VAL A 2 -13.76 15.21 1.72
N ASN A 3 -14.02 14.71 0.51
CA ASN A 3 -15.24 15.07 -0.24
C ASN A 3 -16.52 14.45 0.35
N ALA A 4 -16.44 13.32 1.06
CA ALA A 4 -17.56 12.77 1.82
C ALA A 4 -17.98 13.73 2.95
N GLN A 5 -17.00 14.22 3.72
CA GLN A 5 -17.23 15.18 4.81
C GLN A 5 -17.80 16.53 4.29
N LYS A 6 -17.58 16.86 3.02
CA LYS A 6 -18.18 18.02 2.33
C LYS A 6 -19.58 17.75 1.74
N GLY A 7 -20.12 16.53 1.93
CA GLY A 7 -21.44 16.17 1.43
C GLY A 7 -21.53 15.87 -0.08
N ALA A 8 -20.40 15.63 -0.75
CA ALA A 8 -20.39 15.33 -2.19
C ALA A 8 -20.86 13.90 -2.50
N PHE A 9 -20.74 12.96 -1.53
CA PHE A 9 -21.06 11.56 -1.72
C PHE A 9 -22.35 11.17 -1.01
N ALA A 10 -23.12 10.27 -1.62
CA ALA A 10 -24.33 9.71 -1.04
C ALA A 10 -23.96 8.77 0.14
N ASP A 11 -24.84 8.77 1.14
CA ASP A 11 -24.79 7.79 2.22
C ASP A 11 -25.28 6.43 1.68
N LEU A 12 -24.43 5.41 1.72
CA LEU A 12 -24.70 4.05 1.25
C LEU A 12 -25.08 3.08 2.38
N THR A 13 -25.17 3.54 3.62
CA THR A 13 -25.39 2.71 4.82
C THR A 13 -26.62 1.80 4.68
N THR A 14 -27.71 2.31 4.12
CA THR A 14 -28.93 1.53 3.87
C THR A 14 -29.02 1.02 2.43
N LEU A 15 -28.41 1.71 1.47
CA LEU A 15 -28.50 1.37 0.05
C LEU A 15 -27.71 0.09 -0.27
N MET A 16 -26.49 -0.04 0.25
CA MET A 16 -25.63 -1.17 -0.06
C MET A 16 -26.17 -2.50 0.48
N PRO A 17 -26.63 -2.62 1.75
CA PRO A 17 -27.26 -3.83 2.24
C PRO A 17 -28.55 -4.20 1.50
N LYS A 18 -29.27 -3.24 0.94
CA LYS A 18 -30.53 -3.46 0.23
C LYS A 18 -30.33 -3.82 -1.24
N TYR A 19 -29.53 -3.06 -1.99
CA TYR A 19 -29.40 -3.17 -3.43
C TYR A 19 -28.13 -3.93 -3.88
N ALA A 20 -27.18 -4.18 -2.97
CA ALA A 20 -25.97 -4.96 -3.18
C ALA A 20 -25.78 -6.03 -2.09
N LYS A 21 -26.87 -6.67 -1.63
CA LYS A 21 -26.92 -7.54 -0.45
C LYS A 21 -25.84 -8.63 -0.46
N LYS A 22 -25.66 -9.34 -1.60
CA LYS A 22 -24.66 -10.42 -1.73
C LYS A 22 -23.24 -9.88 -1.60
N THR A 23 -22.94 -8.78 -2.28
CA THR A 23 -21.64 -8.10 -2.21
C THR A 23 -21.38 -7.64 -0.78
N TYR A 24 -22.30 -6.90 -0.17
CA TYR A 24 -22.15 -6.38 1.20
C TYR A 24 -21.84 -7.47 2.22
N LYS A 25 -22.55 -8.64 2.12
CA LYS A 25 -22.35 -9.77 3.03
C LYS A 25 -21.00 -10.45 2.87
N ASN A 26 -20.43 -10.42 1.65
CA ASN A 26 -19.20 -11.16 1.33
C ASN A 26 -17.93 -10.29 1.42
N LEU A 27 -18.07 -8.97 1.54
CA LEU A 27 -16.93 -8.08 1.76
C LEU A 27 -16.28 -8.35 3.11
N ASP A 28 -14.95 -8.23 3.15
CA ASP A 28 -14.23 -8.21 4.42
C ASP A 28 -14.71 -6.99 5.24
N PRO A 29 -15.01 -7.16 6.54
CA PRO A 29 -15.50 -6.07 7.40
C PRO A 29 -14.60 -4.84 7.42
N ALA A 30 -13.30 -5.01 7.22
CA ALA A 30 -12.34 -3.91 7.16
C ALA A 30 -12.67 -2.88 6.06
N TYR A 31 -13.21 -3.33 4.92
CA TYR A 31 -13.66 -2.42 3.87
C TYR A 31 -14.81 -1.52 4.34
N ILE A 32 -15.78 -2.09 5.02
CA ILE A 32 -16.93 -1.34 5.54
C ILE A 32 -16.46 -0.36 6.63
N LYS A 33 -15.68 -0.87 7.60
CA LYS A 33 -15.13 -0.05 8.70
C LYS A 33 -14.28 1.11 8.16
N GLY A 34 -13.36 0.85 7.23
CA GLY A 34 -12.47 1.86 6.66
C GLY A 34 -13.18 2.91 5.79
N ASN A 35 -14.38 2.62 5.27
CA ASN A 35 -15.18 3.54 4.45
C ASN A 35 -16.37 4.17 5.19
N THR A 36 -16.52 3.90 6.50
CA THR A 36 -17.54 4.50 7.36
C THR A 36 -16.96 5.71 8.08
N ILE A 37 -17.61 6.87 7.93
CA ILE A 37 -17.24 8.13 8.59
C ILE A 37 -18.47 8.64 9.34
N ASP A 38 -18.34 8.91 10.63
CA ASP A 38 -19.44 9.37 11.50
C ASP A 38 -20.70 8.48 11.38
N GLY A 39 -20.51 7.16 11.33
CA GLY A 39 -21.57 6.15 11.23
C GLY A 39 -22.20 5.99 9.85
N LYS A 40 -21.67 6.65 8.80
CA LYS A 40 -22.19 6.60 7.44
C LYS A 40 -21.17 5.98 6.47
N LEU A 41 -21.64 5.02 5.68
CA LEU A 41 -20.84 4.41 4.61
C LEU A 41 -20.89 5.29 3.35
N TYR A 42 -19.75 5.81 2.90
CA TYR A 42 -19.68 6.75 1.76
C TYR A 42 -19.08 6.19 0.49
N ALA A 43 -18.61 4.95 0.51
CA ALA A 43 -18.02 4.34 -0.68
C ALA A 43 -18.47 2.90 -0.86
N PHE A 44 -18.44 2.45 -2.11
CA PHE A 44 -18.61 1.07 -2.52
C PHE A 44 -17.20 0.51 -2.80
N PRO A 45 -16.63 -0.32 -1.90
CA PRO A 45 -15.27 -0.80 -2.05
C PRO A 45 -15.11 -1.77 -3.22
N VAL A 46 -13.93 -1.77 -3.80
CA VAL A 46 -13.44 -2.84 -4.69
C VAL A 46 -12.89 -3.95 -3.82
N ASP A 47 -13.43 -5.17 -3.93
CA ASP A 47 -12.93 -6.35 -3.18
C ASP A 47 -11.68 -6.93 -3.85
N ALA A 48 -10.55 -6.30 -3.59
CA ALA A 48 -9.24 -6.69 -4.08
C ALA A 48 -8.24 -6.89 -2.92
N ASN A 49 -7.28 -6.00 -2.76
CA ASN A 49 -6.27 -6.07 -1.69
C ASN A 49 -6.79 -5.42 -0.41
N VAL A 50 -7.34 -6.22 0.52
CA VAL A 50 -7.87 -5.73 1.81
C VAL A 50 -6.77 -5.41 2.82
N TYR A 51 -5.60 -5.97 2.65
CA TYR A 51 -4.39 -5.64 3.41
C TYR A 51 -3.23 -5.29 2.46
N ALA A 52 -2.23 -4.62 2.99
CA ALA A 52 -0.93 -4.44 2.37
C ALA A 52 0.19 -4.92 3.29
N GLN A 53 1.29 -5.35 2.68
CA GLN A 53 2.52 -5.74 3.33
C GLN A 53 3.69 -5.19 2.53
N GLN A 54 4.69 -4.63 3.20
CA GLN A 54 5.92 -4.21 2.53
C GLN A 54 6.88 -5.40 2.46
N MET A 55 7.50 -5.54 1.31
CA MET A 55 8.41 -6.64 1.00
C MET A 55 9.76 -6.10 0.53
N LEU A 56 10.84 -6.78 0.89
CA LEU A 56 12.12 -6.64 0.23
C LEU A 56 12.15 -7.63 -0.93
N SER A 57 12.10 -7.11 -2.16
CA SER A 57 12.01 -7.90 -3.40
C SER A 57 13.36 -7.92 -4.10
N PHE A 58 13.83 -9.11 -4.43
CA PHE A 58 15.14 -9.36 -5.02
C PHE A 58 15.00 -9.85 -6.45
N ASN A 59 15.89 -9.43 -7.33
CA ASN A 59 16.07 -10.02 -8.64
C ASN A 59 16.64 -11.44 -8.48
N LYS A 60 15.80 -12.45 -8.71
CA LYS A 60 16.15 -13.86 -8.44
C LYS A 60 17.31 -14.35 -9.31
N GLU A 61 17.42 -13.86 -10.55
CA GLU A 61 18.54 -14.21 -11.43
C GLU A 61 19.89 -13.84 -10.81
N LEU A 62 19.96 -12.67 -10.15
CA LEU A 62 21.17 -12.21 -9.48
C LEU A 62 21.41 -12.94 -8.17
N VAL A 63 20.36 -13.28 -7.42
CA VAL A 63 20.45 -14.12 -6.22
C VAL A 63 21.08 -15.48 -6.58
N ASP A 64 20.56 -16.15 -7.60
CA ASP A 64 21.00 -17.47 -8.04
C ASP A 64 22.42 -17.41 -8.66
N LYS A 65 22.69 -16.39 -9.50
CA LYS A 65 24.00 -16.19 -10.16
C LYS A 65 25.16 -16.13 -9.17
N TYR A 66 24.94 -15.48 -8.03
CA TYR A 66 25.98 -15.28 -7.03
C TYR A 66 25.84 -16.17 -5.80
N GLY A 67 24.84 -17.07 -5.75
CA GLY A 67 24.60 -17.98 -4.64
C GLY A 67 24.32 -17.26 -3.33
N LEU A 68 23.56 -16.15 -3.38
CA LEU A 68 23.27 -15.30 -2.23
C LEU A 68 22.18 -15.90 -1.36
N ASP A 69 22.39 -15.96 -0.05
CA ASP A 69 21.38 -16.46 0.89
C ASP A 69 20.51 -15.31 1.41
N ILE A 70 19.25 -15.31 1.00
CA ILE A 70 18.23 -14.35 1.41
C ILE A 70 17.15 -14.97 2.31
N SER A 71 17.33 -16.23 2.77
CA SER A 71 16.27 -17.02 3.42
C SER A 71 15.73 -16.42 4.72
N ASN A 72 16.59 -15.76 5.48
CA ASN A 72 16.29 -15.26 6.83
C ASN A 72 16.12 -13.73 6.89
N ILE A 73 15.95 -13.06 5.74
CA ILE A 73 15.79 -11.61 5.70
C ILE A 73 14.34 -11.25 5.99
N ASN A 74 14.11 -10.44 7.04
CA ASN A 74 12.82 -9.88 7.42
C ASN A 74 12.92 -8.45 7.99
N SER A 75 14.08 -7.82 7.82
CA SER A 75 14.35 -6.43 8.19
C SER A 75 15.41 -5.83 7.25
N TYR A 76 15.52 -4.49 7.23
CA TYR A 76 16.61 -3.86 6.51
C TYR A 76 17.99 -4.32 7.03
N ALA A 77 18.16 -4.38 8.35
CA ALA A 77 19.44 -4.77 8.95
C ALA A 77 19.92 -6.15 8.51
N GLU A 78 19.00 -7.12 8.37
CA GLU A 78 19.35 -8.48 7.91
C GLU A 78 19.71 -8.52 6.42
N ALA A 79 19.28 -7.54 5.62
CA ALA A 79 19.64 -7.43 4.21
C ALA A 79 21.07 -6.90 4.00
N GLU A 80 21.72 -6.26 4.99
CA GLU A 80 23.02 -5.60 4.83
C GLU A 80 24.09 -6.51 4.25
N ASN A 81 24.22 -7.71 4.80
CA ASN A 81 25.28 -8.64 4.38
C ASN A 81 25.12 -9.05 2.90
N VAL A 82 23.90 -9.36 2.48
CA VAL A 82 23.65 -9.76 1.09
C VAL A 82 23.82 -8.60 0.11
N LEU A 83 23.46 -7.38 0.52
CA LEU A 83 23.69 -6.19 -0.30
C LEU A 83 25.20 -5.94 -0.52
N LYS A 84 26.03 -6.10 0.53
CA LYS A 84 27.49 -5.97 0.43
C LYS A 84 28.09 -7.04 -0.48
N GLN A 85 27.73 -8.30 -0.28
CA GLN A 85 28.19 -9.41 -1.12
C GLN A 85 27.81 -9.19 -2.60
N PHE A 86 26.62 -8.67 -2.88
CA PHE A 86 26.19 -8.33 -4.23
C PHE A 86 26.98 -7.15 -4.81
N HIS A 87 27.12 -6.06 -4.05
CA HIS A 87 27.81 -4.86 -4.50
C HIS A 87 29.28 -5.10 -4.86
N GLU A 88 29.98 -5.99 -4.11
CA GLU A 88 31.34 -6.41 -4.45
C GLU A 88 31.43 -7.10 -5.83
N LYS A 89 30.35 -7.75 -6.30
CA LYS A 89 30.31 -8.43 -7.60
C LYS A 89 29.83 -7.54 -8.72
N GLU A 90 28.90 -6.62 -8.43
CA GLU A 90 28.23 -5.76 -9.40
C GLU A 90 28.19 -4.29 -8.90
N PRO A 91 29.33 -3.62 -8.77
CA PRO A 91 29.41 -2.28 -8.14
C PRO A 91 28.66 -1.18 -8.92
N ASN A 92 28.30 -1.43 -10.20
CA ASN A 92 27.57 -0.49 -11.04
C ASN A 92 26.06 -0.75 -11.07
N THR A 93 25.57 -1.80 -10.39
CA THR A 93 24.15 -2.11 -10.27
C THR A 93 23.67 -1.69 -8.88
N ALA A 94 22.53 -1.01 -8.80
CA ALA A 94 21.98 -0.55 -7.53
C ALA A 94 21.72 -1.76 -6.61
N ALA A 95 22.46 -1.87 -5.51
CA ALA A 95 22.24 -2.94 -4.55
C ALA A 95 20.88 -2.77 -3.85
N PHE A 96 20.56 -1.57 -3.35
CA PHE A 96 19.22 -1.19 -2.94
C PHE A 96 18.70 -0.04 -3.80
N ALA A 97 17.79 -0.37 -4.70
CA ALA A 97 17.29 0.53 -5.74
C ALA A 97 16.13 1.37 -5.19
N ILE A 98 16.44 2.54 -4.69
CA ILE A 98 15.50 3.53 -4.19
C ILE A 98 15.72 4.88 -4.87
N GLY A 99 14.68 5.70 -4.94
CA GLY A 99 14.72 7.03 -5.54
C GLY A 99 14.02 8.08 -4.67
N GLN A 100 13.84 9.27 -5.21
CA GLN A 100 13.32 10.46 -4.50
C GLN A 100 11.99 10.23 -3.76
N VAL A 101 11.13 9.37 -4.30
CA VAL A 101 9.81 9.09 -3.71
C VAL A 101 9.85 8.05 -2.59
N PHE A 102 11.00 7.43 -2.36
CA PHE A 102 11.15 6.42 -1.32
C PHE A 102 10.78 6.97 0.05
N SER A 103 10.06 6.16 0.81
CA SER A 103 9.70 6.42 2.19
C SER A 103 9.84 5.12 2.95
N MET A 104 10.84 5.09 3.82
CA MET A 104 11.17 3.91 4.62
C MET A 104 9.93 3.37 5.34
N SER A 105 9.79 2.06 5.37
CA SER A 105 8.68 1.37 6.02
C SER A 105 9.05 0.89 7.42
N GLY A 106 8.02 0.69 8.25
CA GLY A 106 8.11 0.16 9.60
C GLY A 106 6.73 -0.29 10.08
N ASP A 107 6.66 -0.78 11.31
CA ASP A 107 5.43 -1.30 11.93
C ASP A 107 4.53 -0.15 12.43
N TYR A 108 4.08 0.69 11.49
CA TYR A 108 3.22 1.84 11.74
C TYR A 108 1.97 1.83 10.87
N ASP A 109 0.89 2.44 11.36
CA ASP A 109 -0.21 2.97 10.54
C ASP A 109 -0.24 4.50 10.63
N TYR A 110 -0.79 5.14 9.62
CA TYR A 110 -0.72 6.58 9.42
C TYR A 110 -2.13 7.19 9.39
N PRO A 111 -2.51 7.99 10.40
CA PRO A 111 -3.84 8.60 10.47
C PRO A 111 -4.10 9.65 9.38
N LEU A 112 -3.04 10.16 8.77
CA LEU A 112 -3.08 11.09 7.65
C LEU A 112 -2.47 10.43 6.40
N THR A 113 -1.20 10.69 6.10
CA THR A 113 -0.46 10.04 5.03
C THR A 113 0.95 9.68 5.47
N LYS A 114 1.55 8.64 4.89
CA LYS A 114 2.95 8.26 5.13
C LYS A 114 3.95 9.39 4.83
N ASN A 115 3.54 10.41 4.06
CA ASN A 115 4.38 11.56 3.73
C ASN A 115 4.44 12.62 4.83
N GLN A 116 3.61 12.48 5.87
CA GLN A 116 3.60 13.36 7.05
C GLN A 116 4.12 12.60 8.27
N PRO A 117 4.68 13.29 9.30
CA PRO A 117 5.40 12.63 10.38
C PRO A 117 4.48 12.10 11.50
N PHE A 118 3.21 11.80 11.20
CA PHE A 118 2.24 11.32 12.17
C PHE A 118 2.00 9.82 12.00
N ALA A 119 2.38 9.04 12.98
CA ALA A 119 2.26 7.59 12.97
C ALA A 119 1.62 7.05 14.25
N VAL A 120 1.10 5.82 14.17
CA VAL A 120 0.65 5.01 15.30
C VAL A 120 1.37 3.67 15.21
N LYS A 121 2.00 3.21 16.28
CA LYS A 121 2.59 1.88 16.35
C LYS A 121 1.51 0.81 16.39
N ILE A 122 1.72 -0.29 15.65
CA ILE A 122 0.72 -1.32 15.44
C ILE A 122 0.55 -2.23 16.68
N ASP A 123 1.64 -2.54 17.36
CA ASP A 123 1.68 -3.53 18.45
C ASP A 123 1.67 -2.88 19.85
N GLU A 124 1.43 -1.59 19.97
CA GLU A 124 1.29 -0.90 21.26
C GLU A 124 -0.18 -0.74 21.69
N GLY A 125 -0.48 -1.00 22.96
CA GLY A 125 -1.83 -1.08 23.54
C GLY A 125 -2.82 0.02 23.14
N LYS A 126 -2.80 1.22 23.83
CA LYS A 126 -3.65 2.34 23.42
C LYS A 126 -3.02 3.08 22.23
N PRO A 127 -3.76 3.28 21.10
CA PRO A 127 -3.22 3.99 19.96
C PRO A 127 -2.80 5.43 20.33
N THR A 128 -1.54 5.77 20.06
CA THR A 128 -0.98 7.10 20.37
C THR A 128 -0.34 7.69 19.11
N ILE A 129 -0.64 8.96 18.83
CA ILE A 129 -0.04 9.70 17.71
C ILE A 129 1.38 10.11 18.09
N ILE A 130 2.35 9.56 17.39
CA ILE A 130 3.77 9.86 17.55
C ILE A 130 4.34 10.54 16.30
N ASN A 131 5.51 11.15 16.46
CA ASN A 131 6.36 11.53 15.34
C ASN A 131 7.28 10.35 15.03
N GLN A 132 7.11 9.71 13.86
CA GLN A 132 7.95 8.55 13.50
C GLN A 132 9.45 8.88 13.47
N TYR A 133 9.84 10.12 13.20
CA TYR A 133 11.24 10.55 13.20
C TYR A 133 11.85 10.74 14.59
N GLU A 134 11.04 10.63 15.65
CA GLU A 134 11.50 10.57 17.05
C GLU A 134 11.56 9.15 17.61
N ASP A 135 11.01 8.17 16.89
CA ASP A 135 11.07 6.76 17.28
C ASP A 135 12.47 6.17 17.04
N GLU A 136 13.06 5.53 18.07
CA GLU A 136 14.43 5.03 17.99
C GLU A 136 14.61 3.94 16.93
N SER A 137 13.64 3.03 16.78
CA SER A 137 13.74 1.98 15.76
C SER A 137 13.73 2.56 14.34
N PHE A 138 12.97 3.65 14.13
CA PHE A 138 12.97 4.36 12.85
C PHE A 138 14.29 5.11 12.62
N LYS A 139 14.84 5.77 13.65
CA LYS A 139 16.14 6.45 13.57
C LYS A 139 17.27 5.46 13.28
N ASP A 140 17.27 4.29 13.90
CA ASP A 140 18.27 3.26 13.63
C ASP A 140 18.25 2.80 12.18
N ASN A 141 17.07 2.64 11.59
CA ASN A 141 16.94 2.37 10.17
C ASN A 141 17.41 3.54 9.29
N LEU A 142 17.18 4.79 9.69
CA LEU A 142 17.71 5.96 8.97
C LEU A 142 19.24 6.00 9.01
N ARG A 143 19.86 5.70 10.16
CA ARG A 143 21.32 5.55 10.29
C ARG A 143 21.86 4.43 9.40
N LEU A 144 21.11 3.33 9.31
CA LEU A 144 21.45 2.23 8.42
C LEU A 144 21.38 2.64 6.94
N MET A 145 20.34 3.38 6.53
CA MET A 145 20.25 3.92 5.16
C MET A 145 21.42 4.87 4.86
N HIS A 146 21.81 5.72 5.82
CA HIS A 146 22.97 6.62 5.64
C HIS A 146 24.27 5.82 5.49
N LYS A 147 24.48 4.80 6.34
CA LYS A 147 25.63 3.88 6.21
C LYS A 147 25.65 3.22 4.83
N TRP A 148 24.53 2.70 4.35
CA TRP A 148 24.42 2.08 3.04
C TRP A 148 24.70 3.04 1.90
N TYR A 149 24.28 4.30 2.03
CA TYR A 149 24.62 5.35 1.08
C TYR A 149 26.12 5.61 1.07
N GLN A 150 26.76 5.74 2.21
CA GLN A 150 28.21 5.91 2.36
C GLN A 150 29.02 4.74 1.76
N GLU A 151 28.49 3.54 1.90
CA GLU A 151 29.10 2.30 1.38
C GLU A 151 28.79 2.03 -0.10
N GLY A 152 28.03 2.91 -0.77
CA GLY A 152 27.64 2.76 -2.18
C GLY A 152 26.57 1.72 -2.45
N LEU A 153 25.92 1.17 -1.41
CA LEU A 153 24.81 0.20 -1.57
C LEU A 153 23.52 0.90 -2.04
N ILE A 154 23.35 2.17 -1.69
CA ILE A 154 22.32 3.07 -2.20
C ILE A 154 22.93 4.00 -3.23
N PRO A 155 22.31 4.19 -4.41
CA PRO A 155 22.83 5.05 -5.46
C PRO A 155 23.03 6.51 -5.01
N THR A 156 24.06 7.15 -5.51
CA THR A 156 24.44 8.52 -5.12
C THR A 156 23.40 9.58 -5.48
N ASP A 157 22.57 9.32 -6.50
CA ASP A 157 21.49 10.20 -6.96
C ASP A 157 20.12 9.89 -6.30
N ALA A 158 20.04 8.98 -5.33
CA ALA A 158 18.78 8.48 -4.77
C ALA A 158 17.83 9.59 -4.32
N ALA A 159 18.31 10.67 -3.68
CA ALA A 159 17.45 11.77 -3.24
C ALA A 159 16.90 12.65 -4.39
N THR A 160 17.45 12.55 -5.60
CA THR A 160 17.08 13.37 -6.77
C THR A 160 16.56 12.55 -7.95
N ASN A 161 16.71 11.24 -7.90
CA ASN A 161 16.27 10.33 -8.96
C ASN A 161 14.74 10.24 -8.97
N THR A 162 14.12 10.95 -9.93
CA THR A 162 12.65 10.95 -10.15
C THR A 162 12.18 9.82 -11.05
N GLU A 163 13.06 9.25 -11.88
CA GLU A 163 12.75 8.17 -12.83
C GLU A 163 12.64 6.82 -12.12
N GLY A 164 13.35 6.67 -10.99
CA GLY A 164 13.42 5.40 -10.26
C GLY A 164 14.19 4.32 -11.05
N TYR A 165 13.86 3.08 -10.73
CA TYR A 165 14.43 1.89 -11.37
C TYR A 165 13.33 1.08 -12.03
N PRO A 166 13.26 0.99 -13.37
CA PRO A 166 12.25 0.18 -14.07
C PRO A 166 12.30 -1.28 -13.58
N LEU A 167 11.14 -1.82 -13.28
CA LEU A 167 11.01 -3.18 -12.73
C LEU A 167 11.59 -4.24 -13.68
N GLU A 168 11.39 -4.05 -14.98
CA GLU A 168 11.87 -4.92 -16.07
C GLU A 168 13.38 -4.78 -16.31
N GLY A 169 13.98 -3.68 -15.83
CA GLY A 169 15.41 -3.38 -16.02
C GLY A 169 16.32 -4.31 -15.22
N ASN A 170 17.58 -4.43 -15.65
CA ASN A 170 18.64 -5.17 -14.93
C ASN A 170 19.56 -4.24 -14.12
N THR A 171 19.05 -3.10 -13.71
CA THR A 171 19.80 -2.04 -13.03
C THR A 171 19.68 -2.09 -11.51
N TRP A 172 19.03 -3.12 -10.98
CA TRP A 172 18.73 -3.23 -9.55
C TRP A 172 18.84 -4.68 -9.06
N PHE A 173 19.20 -4.84 -7.78
CA PHE A 173 19.28 -6.12 -7.07
C PHE A 173 18.14 -6.28 -6.06
N MET A 174 18.01 -5.35 -5.11
CA MET A 174 16.93 -5.31 -4.13
C MET A 174 16.13 -4.03 -4.27
N ARG A 175 14.83 -4.10 -4.02
CA ARG A 175 13.90 -2.98 -3.94
C ARG A 175 12.81 -3.23 -2.91
N GLU A 176 12.14 -2.20 -2.44
CA GLU A 176 10.95 -2.33 -1.60
C GLU A 176 9.70 -2.28 -2.47
N GLU A 177 8.83 -3.28 -2.30
CA GLU A 177 7.57 -3.41 -3.02
C GLU A 177 6.41 -3.64 -2.05
N THR A 178 5.23 -3.18 -2.43
CA THR A 178 4.00 -3.44 -1.69
C THR A 178 3.29 -4.63 -2.30
N GLN A 179 2.94 -5.61 -1.47
CA GLN A 179 2.14 -6.77 -1.89
C GLN A 179 0.85 -6.87 -1.05
N GLY A 180 -0.17 -7.41 -1.68
CA GLY A 180 -1.45 -7.76 -1.05
C GLY A 180 -1.87 -9.18 -1.41
N PRO A 181 -3.03 -9.64 -0.94
CA PRO A 181 -3.47 -11.03 -1.15
C PRO A 181 -3.67 -11.39 -2.62
N MET A 182 -4.05 -10.43 -3.48
CA MET A 182 -4.30 -10.66 -4.89
C MET A 182 -3.03 -10.67 -5.75
N ASP A 183 -1.86 -10.47 -5.15
CA ASP A 183 -0.57 -10.58 -5.83
C ASP A 183 -0.07 -12.04 -5.90
N TYR A 184 -0.69 -12.94 -5.15
CA TYR A 184 -0.37 -14.38 -5.10
C TYR A 184 1.12 -14.62 -4.85
N GLY A 185 1.65 -14.00 -3.78
CA GLY A 185 3.08 -13.93 -3.51
C GLY A 185 3.79 -13.06 -4.56
N ASP A 186 4.85 -13.56 -5.15
CA ASP A 186 5.63 -12.81 -6.15
C ASP A 186 5.08 -12.95 -7.58
N THR A 187 3.94 -13.65 -7.79
CA THR A 187 3.49 -14.03 -9.15
C THR A 187 3.18 -12.81 -10.01
N ILE A 188 2.41 -11.85 -9.49
CA ILE A 188 2.04 -10.65 -10.26
C ILE A 188 3.28 -9.77 -10.51
N LEU A 189 4.16 -9.64 -9.52
CA LEU A 189 5.40 -8.88 -9.64
C LEU A 189 6.36 -9.51 -10.66
N THR A 190 6.53 -10.84 -10.64
CA THR A 190 7.32 -11.63 -11.60
C THR A 190 6.78 -11.44 -13.04
N ASN A 191 5.45 -11.53 -13.23
CA ASN A 191 4.84 -11.31 -14.53
C ASN A 191 5.06 -9.88 -15.04
N ALA A 192 4.94 -8.88 -14.16
CA ALA A 192 5.18 -7.48 -14.51
C ALA A 192 6.66 -7.21 -14.82
N ALA A 193 7.58 -7.83 -14.09
CA ALA A 193 9.02 -7.70 -14.30
C ALA A 193 9.54 -8.42 -15.56
N GLY A 194 8.80 -9.43 -16.04
CA GLY A 194 9.29 -10.33 -17.11
C GLY A 194 10.51 -11.17 -16.70
N LYS A 195 10.77 -11.29 -15.40
CA LYS A 195 11.86 -12.05 -14.80
C LYS A 195 11.47 -12.51 -13.40
N ASP A 196 12.11 -13.57 -12.92
CA ASP A 196 11.83 -14.12 -11.59
C ASP A 196 12.20 -13.14 -10.47
N ILE A 197 11.24 -12.90 -9.61
CA ILE A 197 11.38 -12.12 -8.38
C ILE A 197 11.20 -13.06 -7.18
N VAL A 198 11.95 -12.81 -6.14
CA VAL A 198 11.78 -13.46 -4.84
C VAL A 198 11.76 -12.41 -3.74
N SER A 199 10.69 -12.40 -2.96
CA SER A 199 10.49 -11.39 -1.91
C SER A 199 10.61 -11.98 -0.51
N ARG A 200 10.97 -11.10 0.43
CA ARG A 200 11.00 -11.37 1.87
C ARG A 200 10.15 -10.34 2.59
N PRO A 201 9.39 -10.73 3.62
CA PRO A 201 8.51 -9.81 4.33
C PRO A 201 9.34 -8.80 5.13
N LEU A 202 9.04 -7.51 4.95
CA LEU A 202 9.60 -6.42 5.74
C LEU A 202 8.66 -6.01 6.87
N THR A 203 7.35 -5.98 6.60
CA THR A 203 6.31 -5.68 7.59
C THR A 203 5.30 -6.83 7.69
N LYS A 204 4.41 -6.77 8.67
CA LYS A 204 3.28 -7.70 8.79
C LYS A 204 2.13 -7.31 7.86
N PRO A 205 1.31 -8.27 7.36
CA PRO A 205 0.07 -7.96 6.65
C PRO A 205 -0.89 -7.17 7.54
N LEU A 206 -1.30 -5.97 7.09
CA LEU A 206 -2.13 -5.07 7.89
C LEU A 206 -3.30 -4.51 7.09
N LYS A 207 -4.52 -4.67 7.63
CA LYS A 207 -5.74 -4.03 7.14
C LYS A 207 -5.82 -2.62 7.72
N THR A 208 -5.67 -1.61 6.87
CA THR A 208 -5.67 -0.19 7.27
C THR A 208 -6.82 0.57 6.65
N THR A 209 -7.14 1.75 7.20
CA THR A 209 -8.11 2.67 6.58
C THR A 209 -7.67 3.08 5.19
N SER A 210 -6.38 3.38 4.99
CA SER A 210 -5.84 3.73 3.69
C SER A 210 -5.97 2.59 2.68
N GLN A 211 -5.75 1.35 3.10
CA GLN A 211 -5.91 0.18 2.25
C GLN A 211 -7.38 -0.08 1.90
N ALA A 212 -8.30 0.01 2.86
CA ALA A 212 -9.73 -0.09 2.61
C ALA A 212 -10.26 1.01 1.66
N GLN A 213 -9.60 2.16 1.61
CA GLN A 213 -9.94 3.30 0.76
C GLN A 213 -9.15 3.36 -0.55
N MET A 214 -8.24 2.42 -0.82
CA MET A 214 -7.33 2.45 -1.97
C MET A 214 -8.09 2.48 -3.30
N ALA A 215 -9.12 1.66 -3.42
CA ALA A 215 -9.95 1.56 -4.63
C ALA A 215 -11.43 1.52 -4.25
N ASN A 216 -12.14 2.60 -4.59
CA ASN A 216 -13.54 2.78 -4.23
C ASN A 216 -14.33 3.43 -5.36
N PHE A 217 -15.57 3.01 -5.50
CA PHE A 217 -16.59 3.79 -6.21
C PHE A 217 -17.38 4.63 -5.22
N VAL A 218 -17.84 5.78 -5.67
CA VAL A 218 -18.73 6.64 -4.90
C VAL A 218 -19.96 7.00 -5.72
N VAL A 219 -21.09 7.15 -5.05
CA VAL A 219 -22.32 7.66 -5.68
C VAL A 219 -22.45 9.14 -5.34
N SER A 220 -22.68 9.97 -6.35
CA SER A 220 -22.87 11.40 -6.13
C SER A 220 -24.11 11.65 -5.27
N ASN A 221 -24.00 12.56 -4.30
CA ASN A 221 -25.13 12.91 -3.43
C ASN A 221 -26.29 13.54 -4.19
N VAL A 222 -26.05 14.22 -5.31
CA VAL A 222 -27.08 14.83 -6.15
C VAL A 222 -27.67 13.87 -7.19
N SER A 223 -27.19 12.62 -7.27
CA SER A 223 -27.76 11.60 -8.16
C SER A 223 -29.23 11.33 -7.81
N LYS A 224 -30.08 11.29 -8.84
CA LYS A 224 -31.50 10.90 -8.72
C LYS A 224 -31.72 9.38 -8.81
N ASN A 225 -30.67 8.60 -9.14
CA ASN A 225 -30.73 7.16 -9.36
C ASN A 225 -29.71 6.41 -8.48
N LYS A 226 -29.67 6.72 -7.17
CA LYS A 226 -28.67 6.18 -6.25
C LYS A 226 -28.77 4.67 -6.12
N GLU A 227 -30.03 4.15 -6.06
CA GLU A 227 -30.30 2.71 -6.00
C GLU A 227 -29.76 1.98 -7.23
N LYS A 228 -30.03 2.51 -8.43
CA LYS A 228 -29.52 1.93 -9.68
C LYS A 228 -28.00 1.99 -9.79
N ALA A 229 -27.38 3.05 -9.30
CA ALA A 229 -25.93 3.14 -9.24
C ALA A 229 -25.35 2.03 -8.36
N VAL A 230 -25.94 1.77 -7.18
CA VAL A 230 -25.52 0.68 -6.29
C VAL A 230 -25.75 -0.70 -6.91
N GLU A 231 -26.87 -0.92 -7.61
CA GLU A 231 -27.13 -2.17 -8.35
C GLU A 231 -26.08 -2.41 -9.43
N VAL A 232 -25.70 -1.39 -10.23
CA VAL A 232 -24.64 -1.49 -11.25
C VAL A 232 -23.29 -1.80 -10.61
N LEU A 233 -22.90 -1.12 -9.52
CA LEU A 233 -21.69 -1.40 -8.81
C LEU A 233 -21.67 -2.82 -8.20
N SER A 234 -22.85 -3.32 -7.79
CA SER A 234 -22.99 -4.69 -7.33
C SER A 234 -22.69 -5.72 -8.42
N LEU A 235 -23.01 -5.45 -9.69
CA LEU A 235 -22.69 -6.34 -10.82
C LEU A 235 -21.17 -6.52 -10.97
N LEU A 236 -20.38 -5.45 -10.85
CA LEU A 236 -18.91 -5.52 -10.90
C LEU A 236 -18.32 -6.44 -9.79
N ASN A 237 -19.07 -6.68 -8.73
CA ASN A 237 -18.65 -7.50 -7.58
C ASN A 237 -19.35 -8.86 -7.49
N SER A 238 -20.28 -9.18 -8.39
CA SER A 238 -21.09 -10.40 -8.31
C SER A 238 -21.31 -11.11 -9.64
N ASP A 239 -20.99 -10.48 -10.78
CA ASP A 239 -21.12 -11.04 -12.11
C ASP A 239 -19.71 -11.30 -12.72
N PRO A 240 -19.26 -12.57 -12.75
CA PRO A 240 -17.95 -12.92 -13.29
C PRO A 240 -17.81 -12.60 -14.78
N GLU A 241 -18.85 -12.79 -15.58
CA GLU A 241 -18.79 -12.57 -17.03
C GLU A 241 -18.55 -11.09 -17.35
N LEU A 242 -19.32 -10.20 -16.69
CA LEU A 242 -19.13 -8.77 -16.83
C LEU A 242 -17.72 -8.35 -16.39
N LEU A 243 -17.27 -8.78 -15.22
CA LEU A 243 -15.99 -8.36 -14.68
C LEU A 243 -14.81 -8.88 -15.51
N ASN A 244 -14.83 -10.15 -15.94
CA ASN A 244 -13.80 -10.70 -16.80
C ASN A 244 -13.77 -10.02 -18.18
N GLY A 245 -14.94 -9.67 -18.73
CA GLY A 245 -15.02 -8.89 -19.98
C GLY A 245 -14.38 -7.51 -19.87
N LEU A 246 -14.55 -6.81 -18.73
CA LEU A 246 -13.94 -5.49 -18.48
C LEU A 246 -12.41 -5.59 -18.26
N VAL A 247 -11.96 -6.63 -17.57
CA VAL A 247 -10.54 -6.79 -17.18
C VAL A 247 -9.72 -7.48 -18.26
N TYR A 248 -10.26 -8.51 -18.92
CA TYR A 248 -9.52 -9.32 -19.90
C TYR A 248 -9.97 -9.10 -21.34
N GLY A 249 -11.14 -8.48 -21.55
CA GLY A 249 -11.70 -8.26 -22.89
C GLY A 249 -12.50 -9.44 -23.40
N VAL A 250 -12.49 -9.64 -24.73
CA VAL A 250 -13.35 -10.60 -25.43
C VAL A 250 -12.73 -11.97 -25.48
N GLU A 251 -13.46 -13.01 -25.02
CA GLU A 251 -13.08 -14.42 -25.14
C GLU A 251 -12.86 -14.79 -26.62
N GLY A 252 -11.85 -15.60 -26.90
CA GLY A 252 -11.42 -15.99 -28.25
C GLY A 252 -10.61 -14.93 -29.00
N LYS A 253 -10.47 -13.70 -28.47
CA LYS A 253 -9.62 -12.63 -29.03
C LYS A 253 -8.50 -12.23 -28.09
N ALA A 254 -8.85 -11.87 -26.85
CA ALA A 254 -7.91 -11.41 -25.85
C ALA A 254 -7.51 -12.52 -24.87
N TRP A 255 -8.36 -13.49 -24.67
CA TRP A 255 -8.13 -14.65 -23.81
C TRP A 255 -8.98 -15.84 -24.24
N GLU A 256 -8.62 -17.03 -23.74
CA GLU A 256 -9.35 -18.27 -23.92
C GLU A 256 -9.44 -19.04 -22.60
N LYS A 257 -10.50 -19.82 -22.42
CA LYS A 257 -10.66 -20.72 -21.27
C LYS A 257 -9.74 -21.92 -21.44
N THR A 258 -9.01 -22.27 -20.37
CA THR A 258 -8.18 -23.49 -20.30
C THR A 258 -8.68 -24.46 -19.23
N GLY A 259 -9.68 -24.05 -18.42
CA GLY A 259 -10.32 -24.86 -17.39
C GLY A 259 -11.47 -24.12 -16.72
N ASP A 260 -12.06 -24.70 -15.67
CA ASP A 260 -13.04 -24.01 -14.85
C ASP A 260 -12.38 -22.83 -14.15
N LYS A 261 -12.80 -21.61 -14.50
CA LYS A 261 -12.23 -20.34 -13.98
C LYS A 261 -10.73 -20.15 -14.25
N LYS A 262 -10.16 -20.89 -15.20
CA LYS A 262 -8.78 -20.71 -15.66
C LYS A 262 -8.76 -20.16 -17.08
N ILE A 263 -7.83 -19.24 -17.33
CA ILE A 263 -7.65 -18.60 -18.63
C ILE A 263 -6.19 -18.53 -19.02
N LYS A 264 -5.99 -18.46 -20.32
CA LYS A 264 -4.73 -18.05 -20.95
C LYS A 264 -4.97 -16.75 -21.71
N LEU A 265 -4.09 -15.78 -21.52
CA LEU A 265 -4.09 -14.55 -22.31
C LEU A 265 -3.57 -14.84 -23.72
N LEU A 266 -4.18 -14.24 -24.73
CA LEU A 266 -3.81 -14.34 -26.14
C LEU A 266 -3.11 -13.05 -26.60
N ASP A 267 -2.52 -13.07 -27.80
CA ASP A 267 -1.82 -11.90 -28.39
C ASP A 267 -2.72 -10.66 -28.56
N GLY A 268 -4.03 -10.87 -28.62
CA GLY A 268 -5.01 -9.77 -28.66
C GLY A 268 -5.21 -9.06 -27.33
N TYR A 269 -4.67 -9.56 -26.21
CA TYR A 269 -4.75 -8.90 -24.93
C TYR A 269 -3.77 -7.71 -24.86
N GLN A 270 -4.30 -6.53 -24.60
CA GLN A 270 -3.52 -5.31 -24.45
C GLN A 270 -3.85 -4.65 -23.10
N PRO A 271 -2.99 -4.74 -22.07
CA PRO A 271 -3.29 -4.29 -20.70
C PRO A 271 -3.77 -2.84 -20.62
N LYS A 272 -3.22 -1.95 -21.45
CA LYS A 272 -3.58 -0.52 -21.47
C LYS A 272 -4.97 -0.22 -22.02
N MET A 273 -5.63 -1.20 -22.66
CA MET A 273 -6.97 -1.08 -23.25
C MET A 273 -8.07 -1.68 -22.38
N HIS A 274 -7.73 -2.20 -21.19
CA HIS A 274 -8.66 -2.86 -20.29
C HIS A 274 -8.65 -2.18 -18.92
N MET A 275 -9.69 -2.43 -18.13
CA MET A 275 -9.75 -1.94 -16.75
C MET A 275 -8.79 -2.76 -15.86
N GLY A 276 -8.10 -2.09 -14.95
CA GLY A 276 -7.23 -2.76 -13.99
C GLY A 276 -8.05 -3.58 -12.98
N ALA A 277 -7.68 -4.84 -12.77
CA ALA A 277 -8.38 -5.71 -11.82
C ALA A 277 -8.46 -5.09 -10.42
N TRP A 278 -7.35 -4.52 -9.94
CA TRP A 278 -7.17 -3.99 -8.60
C TRP A 278 -8.15 -2.85 -8.24
N ASN A 279 -8.71 -2.15 -9.23
CA ASN A 279 -9.59 -0.98 -9.01
C ASN A 279 -10.97 -1.10 -9.69
N THR A 280 -11.38 -2.30 -10.14
CA THR A 280 -12.62 -2.43 -10.93
C THR A 280 -13.72 -3.18 -10.19
N GLY A 281 -13.43 -4.30 -9.53
CA GLY A 281 -14.46 -5.09 -8.87
C GLY A 281 -13.89 -6.20 -7.98
N ASN A 282 -14.71 -7.21 -7.68
CA ASN A 282 -14.32 -8.31 -6.82
C ASN A 282 -13.32 -9.25 -7.51
N ASN A 283 -12.05 -9.14 -7.13
CA ASN A 283 -10.99 -9.95 -7.74
C ASN A 283 -11.08 -11.44 -7.42
N LYS A 284 -11.88 -11.86 -6.42
CA LYS A 284 -12.12 -13.28 -6.10
C LYS A 284 -13.01 -13.98 -7.13
N ILE A 285 -13.76 -13.23 -7.96
CA ILE A 285 -14.58 -13.79 -9.04
C ILE A 285 -13.93 -13.68 -10.41
N LEU A 286 -12.77 -13.06 -10.53
CA LEU A 286 -11.99 -13.09 -11.76
C LEU A 286 -11.49 -14.50 -12.05
N TYR A 287 -11.46 -14.83 -13.32
CA TYR A 287 -10.75 -16.02 -13.77
C TYR A 287 -9.25 -15.83 -13.57
N THR A 288 -8.57 -16.87 -13.16
CA THR A 288 -7.15 -16.83 -12.88
C THR A 288 -6.34 -17.35 -14.06
N GLN A 289 -5.18 -16.75 -14.33
CA GLN A 289 -4.24 -17.29 -15.30
C GLN A 289 -3.73 -18.67 -14.83
N GLU A 290 -3.27 -19.50 -15.76
CA GLU A 290 -2.80 -20.88 -15.48
C GLU A 290 -1.68 -20.94 -14.43
N SER A 291 -0.85 -19.89 -14.36
CA SER A 291 0.21 -19.75 -13.36
C SER A 291 -0.28 -19.66 -11.91
N ILE A 292 -1.56 -19.29 -11.70
CA ILE A 292 -2.16 -19.21 -10.36
C ILE A 292 -2.75 -20.57 -9.99
N THR A 293 -2.13 -21.27 -9.08
CA THR A 293 -2.56 -22.60 -8.61
C THR A 293 -3.66 -22.51 -7.56
N ASP A 294 -4.38 -23.62 -7.32
CA ASP A 294 -5.39 -23.68 -6.26
C ASP A 294 -4.78 -23.57 -4.86
N ASP A 295 -3.53 -24.02 -4.68
CA ASP A 295 -2.77 -23.80 -3.44
C ASP A 295 -2.51 -22.30 -3.20
N MET A 296 -2.16 -21.54 -4.22
CA MET A 296 -2.00 -20.07 -4.12
C MET A 296 -3.32 -19.38 -3.75
N ILE A 297 -4.44 -19.84 -4.30
CA ILE A 297 -5.77 -19.32 -3.96
C ILE A 297 -6.10 -19.63 -2.49
N THR A 298 -5.82 -20.84 -2.03
CA THR A 298 -6.01 -21.24 -0.64
C THR A 298 -5.16 -20.41 0.31
N LYS A 299 -3.88 -20.21 -0.01
CA LYS A 299 -2.95 -19.38 0.75
C LYS A 299 -3.40 -17.92 0.80
N ARG A 300 -3.88 -17.37 -0.32
CA ARG A 300 -4.49 -16.03 -0.38
C ARG A 300 -5.66 -15.89 0.59
N ASP A 301 -6.61 -16.84 0.56
CA ASP A 301 -7.79 -16.77 1.40
C ASP A 301 -7.43 -16.92 2.90
N GLN A 302 -6.41 -17.73 3.21
CA GLN A 302 -5.91 -17.85 4.58
C GLN A 302 -5.20 -16.57 5.02
N SER A 303 -4.35 -15.97 4.17
CA SER A 303 -3.64 -14.72 4.50
C SER A 303 -4.59 -13.55 4.77
N ILE A 304 -5.72 -13.48 4.05
CA ILE A 304 -6.77 -12.48 4.32
C ILE A 304 -7.36 -12.64 5.72
N LYS A 305 -7.57 -13.88 6.18
CA LYS A 305 -8.11 -14.18 7.52
C LYS A 305 -7.09 -13.87 8.61
N ASP A 306 -5.82 -14.14 8.36
CA ASP A 306 -4.74 -14.00 9.34
C ASP A 306 -4.23 -12.55 9.46
N ALA A 307 -4.47 -11.72 8.43
CA ALA A 307 -4.07 -10.32 8.44
C ALA A 307 -4.75 -9.55 9.58
N LYS A 308 -3.95 -8.84 10.37
CA LYS A 308 -4.43 -8.04 11.49
C LYS A 308 -5.13 -6.77 11.02
N GLU A 309 -6.09 -6.30 11.81
CA GLU A 309 -6.62 -4.95 11.68
C GLU A 309 -5.71 -3.94 12.38
N SER A 310 -5.51 -2.78 11.77
CA SER A 310 -4.86 -1.65 12.41
C SER A 310 -5.65 -1.17 13.62
N PRO A 311 -4.98 -0.75 14.71
CA PRO A 311 -5.65 -0.17 15.88
C PRO A 311 -6.42 1.12 15.58
N ILE A 312 -6.18 1.72 14.40
CA ILE A 312 -6.88 2.92 13.91
C ILE A 312 -7.71 2.67 12.65
N LEU A 313 -8.04 1.40 12.34
CA LEU A 313 -8.89 1.09 11.21
C LEU A 313 -10.27 1.76 11.36
N GLY A 314 -10.69 2.51 10.35
CA GLY A 314 -11.93 3.31 10.35
C GLY A 314 -11.74 4.74 10.86
N PHE A 315 -10.61 5.05 11.50
CA PHE A 315 -10.33 6.42 11.92
C PHE A 315 -10.05 7.32 10.71
N THR A 316 -10.71 8.47 10.68
CA THR A 316 -10.53 9.49 9.64
C THR A 316 -10.44 10.87 10.29
N VAL A 317 -9.32 11.56 10.10
CA VAL A 317 -9.07 12.87 10.67
C VAL A 317 -9.94 13.95 10.03
N ASN A 318 -10.62 14.75 10.82
CA ASN A 318 -11.21 16.01 10.38
C ASN A 318 -10.13 17.10 10.41
N THR A 319 -9.67 17.49 9.23
CA THR A 319 -8.55 18.43 9.08
C THR A 319 -8.95 19.91 9.11
N LYS A 320 -10.23 20.23 9.31
CA LYS A 320 -10.75 21.61 9.15
C LYS A 320 -10.04 22.63 10.04
N SER A 321 -9.80 22.28 11.30
CA SER A 321 -9.18 23.17 12.31
C SER A 321 -7.65 23.28 12.23
N ILE A 322 -7.00 22.36 11.47
CA ILE A 322 -5.54 22.20 11.41
C ILE A 322 -4.98 22.27 9.97
N LYS A 323 -5.79 22.75 9.03
CA LYS A 323 -5.43 22.75 7.60
C LYS A 323 -4.16 23.55 7.30
N THR A 324 -3.99 24.70 7.93
CA THR A 324 -2.83 25.58 7.74
C THR A 324 -1.55 24.90 8.24
N GLU A 325 -1.59 24.36 9.44
CA GLU A 325 -0.45 23.66 10.04
C GLU A 325 -0.07 22.43 9.22
N LEU A 326 -1.04 21.62 8.74
CA LEU A 326 -0.79 20.49 7.86
C LEU A 326 -0.09 20.91 6.56
N SER A 327 -0.47 22.05 5.97
CA SER A 327 0.20 22.59 4.79
C SER A 327 1.65 23.00 5.10
N ASN A 328 1.88 23.68 6.24
CA ASN A 328 3.21 24.07 6.66
C ASN A 328 4.10 22.85 6.94
N ILE A 329 3.57 21.84 7.64
CA ILE A 329 4.26 20.56 7.90
C ILE A 329 4.61 19.85 6.60
N SER A 330 3.68 19.81 5.62
CA SER A 330 3.96 19.23 4.31
C SER A 330 5.12 19.94 3.60
N ASN A 331 5.19 21.28 3.68
CA ASN A 331 6.29 22.05 3.11
C ASN A 331 7.64 21.74 3.81
N VAL A 332 7.63 21.54 5.13
CA VAL A 332 8.83 21.09 5.86
C VAL A 332 9.23 19.71 5.37
N MET A 333 8.30 18.73 5.35
CA MET A 333 8.59 17.36 4.93
C MET A 333 9.14 17.28 3.51
N ASN A 334 8.62 18.08 2.58
CA ASN A 334 9.11 18.12 1.19
C ASN A 334 10.59 18.53 1.08
N ARG A 335 11.12 19.30 2.04
CA ARG A 335 12.54 19.69 2.05
C ARG A 335 13.47 18.60 2.56
N TYR A 336 13.00 17.76 3.48
CA TYR A 336 13.83 16.81 4.21
C TYR A 336 13.63 15.36 3.80
N LYS A 337 12.40 14.98 3.41
CA LYS A 337 11.98 13.59 3.30
C LYS A 337 12.89 12.78 2.37
N ALA A 338 13.16 13.28 1.17
CA ALA A 338 13.94 12.54 0.19
C ALA A 338 15.35 12.23 0.72
N SER A 339 16.08 13.27 1.15
CA SER A 339 17.46 13.11 1.59
C SER A 339 17.60 12.27 2.86
N ILE A 340 16.68 12.39 3.81
CA ILE A 340 16.74 11.60 5.05
C ILE A 340 16.40 10.13 4.79
N ASN A 341 15.30 9.84 4.05
CA ASN A 341 14.90 8.44 3.82
C ASN A 341 15.85 7.67 2.89
N THR A 342 16.51 8.36 1.97
CA THR A 342 17.50 7.72 1.08
C THR A 342 18.91 7.65 1.68
N GLY A 343 19.10 8.19 2.90
CA GLY A 343 20.39 8.18 3.59
C GLY A 343 21.43 9.14 3.01
N THR A 344 21.05 10.03 2.06
CA THR A 344 22.02 10.96 1.43
C THR A 344 22.53 12.05 2.38
N VAL A 345 21.89 12.21 3.53
CA VAL A 345 22.34 13.08 4.63
C VAL A 345 22.46 12.28 5.91
N ASP A 346 23.37 12.71 6.80
CA ASP A 346 23.49 12.14 8.14
C ASP A 346 22.21 12.42 8.95
N PRO A 347 21.46 11.41 9.38
CA PRO A 347 20.23 11.61 10.16
C PRO A 347 20.48 12.25 11.52
N ASP A 348 21.62 12.01 12.16
CA ASP A 348 21.92 12.59 13.47
C ASP A 348 22.17 14.10 13.37
N GLU A 349 22.56 14.63 12.21
CA GLU A 349 22.65 16.06 11.93
C GLU A 349 21.32 16.65 11.38
N ALA A 350 20.59 15.89 10.58
CA ALA A 350 19.41 16.37 9.87
C ALA A 350 18.14 16.34 10.74
N LEU A 351 17.96 15.30 11.59
CA LEU A 351 16.78 15.12 12.40
C LEU A 351 16.55 16.27 13.40
N PRO A 352 17.55 16.79 14.14
CA PRO A 352 17.33 17.93 15.04
C PRO A 352 16.77 19.17 14.31
N LYS A 353 17.21 19.41 13.06
CA LYS A 353 16.73 20.51 12.22
C LYS A 353 15.31 20.28 11.74
N LEU A 354 15.03 19.05 11.24
CA LEU A 354 13.68 18.63 10.85
C LEU A 354 12.69 18.80 12.00
N LEU A 355 13.02 18.29 13.19
CA LEU A 355 12.13 18.35 14.36
C LEU A 355 11.86 19.78 14.82
N ALA A 356 12.88 20.65 14.80
CA ALA A 356 12.73 22.07 15.09
C ALA A 356 11.81 22.78 14.08
N ASP A 357 12.00 22.51 12.77
CA ASP A 357 11.17 23.05 11.70
C ASP A 357 9.72 22.55 11.79
N LEU A 358 9.50 21.25 12.09
CA LEU A 358 8.17 20.68 12.31
C LEU A 358 7.45 21.33 13.48
N LYS A 359 8.15 21.56 14.60
CA LYS A 359 7.61 22.25 15.76
C LYS A 359 7.21 23.70 15.40
N GLY A 360 8.06 24.42 14.67
CA GLY A 360 7.75 25.75 14.14
C GLY A 360 6.59 25.78 13.16
N ALA A 361 6.37 24.69 12.41
CA ALA A 361 5.25 24.53 11.49
C ALA A 361 3.91 24.19 12.17
N GLY A 362 3.90 23.91 13.48
CA GLY A 362 2.70 23.64 14.26
C GLY A 362 2.42 22.18 14.54
N TRP A 363 3.46 21.31 14.54
CA TRP A 363 3.33 19.87 14.79
C TRP A 363 2.59 19.57 16.09
N ASP A 364 2.93 20.24 17.20
CA ASP A 364 2.31 20.03 18.53
C ASP A 364 0.78 20.26 18.50
N LYS A 365 0.32 21.29 17.76
CA LYS A 365 -1.10 21.60 17.60
C LYS A 365 -1.82 20.50 16.82
N VAL A 366 -1.21 20.02 15.72
CA VAL A 366 -1.78 18.96 14.89
C VAL A 366 -1.83 17.65 15.67
N GLN A 367 -0.74 17.26 16.32
CA GLN A 367 -0.65 16.04 17.12
C GLN A 367 -1.73 16.02 18.20
N LYS A 368 -1.89 17.12 18.97
CA LYS A 368 -2.90 17.22 20.02
C LYS A 368 -4.33 17.10 19.48
N GLU A 369 -4.62 17.75 18.35
CA GLU A 369 -5.95 17.68 17.72
C GLU A 369 -6.24 16.29 17.18
N VAL A 370 -5.28 15.67 16.47
CA VAL A 370 -5.44 14.32 15.93
C VAL A 370 -5.56 13.29 17.04
N GLN A 371 -4.77 13.40 18.12
CA GLN A 371 -4.88 12.51 19.29
C GLN A 371 -6.24 12.62 19.96
N LYS A 372 -6.77 13.84 20.14
CA LYS A 372 -8.11 14.05 20.70
C LYS A 372 -9.17 13.35 19.86
N GLN A 373 -9.12 13.53 18.53
CA GLN A 373 -10.07 12.88 17.62
C GLN A 373 -9.93 11.35 17.66
N LEU A 374 -8.72 10.82 17.79
CA LEU A 374 -8.46 9.39 17.94
C LEU A 374 -8.99 8.85 19.26
N ASP A 375 -8.81 9.56 20.36
CA ASP A 375 -9.37 9.18 21.68
C ASP A 375 -10.90 9.14 21.64
N ASP A 376 -11.53 10.12 20.99
CA ASP A 376 -12.99 10.17 20.80
C ASP A 376 -13.49 9.01 19.90
N PHE A 377 -12.71 8.62 18.88
CA PHE A 377 -13.00 7.48 18.01
C PHE A 377 -12.93 6.15 18.78
N VAL A 378 -11.83 5.92 19.50
CA VAL A 378 -11.62 4.69 20.29
C VAL A 378 -12.68 4.54 21.42
N ALA A 379 -13.14 5.65 21.99
CA ALA A 379 -14.18 5.63 23.03
C ALA A 379 -15.55 5.22 22.47
N LYS A 380 -15.84 5.48 21.19
CA LYS A 380 -17.10 5.09 20.52
C LYS A 380 -17.09 3.66 19.99
N ASP A 381 -15.93 3.07 19.75
CA ASP A 381 -15.75 1.71 19.20
C ASP A 381 -15.80 0.63 20.33
N LYS A 382 -15.90 1.04 21.61
CA LYS A 382 -16.12 0.20 22.78
C LYS A 382 -17.61 0.10 23.11
#